data_ad0e329369000578f8b02b8f2344124a
#
_entry.id   ad0e329369000578f8b02b8f2344124a
#
_cell.length_a   1.000
_cell.length_b   1.000
_cell.length_c   1.000
_cell.angle_alpha   90.00
_cell.angle_beta   90.00
_cell.angle_gamma   90.00
#
_symmetry.space_group_name_H-M   'P 1'
#
loop_
_entity.id
_entity.type
_entity.pdbx_description
1 polymer ?
#
loop_
_entity_poly.entity_id
_entity_poly.type
_entity_poly.pdbx_seq_one_letter_code
_entity_poly.pdbx_strand_id
1 'polypeptide(L)'
;MSTHSTYSAYNRAKAILVLQDGTIYEGAAFGAATTVVGEVVFNTSLTGYQEVITDPSYRGQMVCMTVTHVGNTGINAEDTESDRPQITALIVREVSPVVSNWRANETLHNYLERYGIPGISEIDTRALTRRLRDKGLLHAALCTDGTHTAEELLQMAVAWEGLDGRDLVREVTCQETYNWIDGTKVEWTPVSSGKAAEPTSSQEATHMPLVVAYDFGIKHNILRRLTSHGLRVTVVPATTPAPEVLALQPDGIFLSNGPGDPAGVPYAAQAVRELLETKIPTFGICLGHQIIGLALGGQTYKLKFGHHGGNQPVRDRKSVV
;
A
#
# COMPACT_ATOMS: atom_id res chain seq x y z
N MET A 1 -11.00 -8.43 -39.19
CA MET A 1 -12.41 -8.40 -38.72
C MET A 1 -12.38 -7.90 -37.29
N SER A 2 -12.90 -6.69 -37.10
CA SER A 2 -12.84 -5.95 -35.85
C SER A 2 -13.86 -6.54 -34.87
N THR A 3 -13.38 -7.12 -33.77
CA THR A 3 -14.22 -7.42 -32.60
C THR A 3 -14.43 -6.12 -31.84
N HIS A 4 -15.50 -5.40 -32.11
CA HIS A 4 -15.98 -4.35 -31.23
C HIS A 4 -16.32 -5.00 -29.88
N SER A 5 -15.42 -4.83 -28.90
CA SER A 5 -15.73 -5.03 -27.50
C SER A 5 -16.89 -4.07 -27.17
N THR A 6 -18.09 -4.62 -26.99
CA THR A 6 -19.22 -3.91 -26.44
C THR A 6 -18.85 -3.47 -25.03
N TYR A 7 -18.52 -2.18 -24.86
CA TYR A 7 -18.43 -1.56 -23.56
C TYR A 7 -19.81 -1.69 -22.91
N SER A 8 -19.97 -2.66 -22.03
CA SER A 8 -21.11 -2.74 -21.14
C SER A 8 -21.11 -1.44 -20.32
N ALA A 9 -22.13 -0.60 -20.53
CA ALA A 9 -22.39 0.51 -19.62
C ALA A 9 -22.45 -0.11 -18.21
N TYR A 10 -21.61 0.38 -17.29
CA TYR A 10 -21.65 -0.08 -15.90
C TYR A 10 -23.09 -0.09 -15.43
N ASN A 11 -23.56 -1.22 -14.92
CA ASN A 11 -24.85 -1.25 -14.25
C ASN A 11 -24.73 -0.28 -13.07
N ARG A 12 -25.31 0.92 -13.20
CA ARG A 12 -25.22 2.02 -12.24
C ARG A 12 -26.11 1.72 -11.03
N ALA A 13 -25.85 0.58 -10.38
CA ALA A 13 -26.52 0.27 -9.13
C ALA A 13 -26.21 1.38 -8.12
N LYS A 14 -27.17 1.68 -7.26
CA LYS A 14 -26.99 2.66 -6.19
C LYS A 14 -25.98 2.16 -5.18
N ALA A 15 -25.06 3.01 -4.80
CA ALA A 15 -24.14 2.78 -3.66
C ALA A 15 -24.46 3.77 -2.55
N ILE A 16 -24.32 3.32 -1.30
CA ILE A 16 -24.52 4.14 -0.10
C ILE A 16 -23.27 4.01 0.78
N LEU A 17 -22.64 5.15 1.04
CA LEU A 17 -21.55 5.28 2.02
C LEU A 17 -22.06 6.04 3.24
N VAL A 18 -21.95 5.43 4.42
CA VAL A 18 -22.37 6.03 5.68
C VAL A 18 -21.17 6.14 6.61
N LEU A 19 -20.87 7.37 7.04
CA LEU A 19 -19.80 7.62 8.01
C LEU A 19 -20.34 7.42 9.44
N GLN A 20 -19.47 7.08 10.37
CA GLN A 20 -19.81 6.89 11.80
C GLN A 20 -20.43 8.11 12.47
N ASP A 21 -20.29 9.31 11.89
CA ASP A 21 -20.89 10.54 12.38
C ASP A 21 -22.30 10.80 11.82
N GLY A 22 -22.88 9.82 11.12
CA GLY A 22 -24.20 9.85 10.50
C GLY A 22 -24.27 10.53 9.13
N THR A 23 -23.13 10.95 8.56
CA THR A 23 -23.13 11.55 7.23
C THR A 23 -23.31 10.49 6.16
N ILE A 24 -24.22 10.72 5.23
CA ILE A 24 -24.57 9.80 4.14
C ILE A 24 -24.14 10.41 2.80
N TYR A 25 -23.50 9.59 1.97
CA TYR A 25 -23.25 9.86 0.57
C TYR A 25 -23.91 8.79 -0.28
N GLU A 26 -24.74 9.23 -1.23
CA GLU A 26 -25.36 8.35 -2.24
C GLU A 26 -24.70 8.59 -3.58
N GLY A 27 -24.38 7.52 -4.29
CA GLY A 27 -23.70 7.58 -5.58
C GLY A 27 -23.92 6.32 -6.41
N ALA A 28 -23.07 6.12 -7.40
CA ALA A 28 -23.10 4.97 -8.30
C ALA A 28 -22.05 3.93 -7.89
N ALA A 29 -22.46 2.67 -7.84
CA ALA A 29 -21.59 1.54 -7.56
C ALA A 29 -20.66 1.20 -8.73
N PHE A 30 -19.44 0.77 -8.42
CA PHE A 30 -18.52 0.12 -9.35
C PHE A 30 -17.63 -0.88 -8.59
N GLY A 31 -16.92 -1.76 -9.33
CA GLY A 31 -16.21 -2.87 -8.71
C GLY A 31 -17.18 -3.94 -8.20
N ALA A 32 -16.87 -4.58 -7.08
CA ALA A 32 -17.67 -5.66 -6.53
C ALA A 32 -18.99 -5.17 -5.91
N ALA A 33 -20.05 -5.98 -6.06
CA ALA A 33 -21.31 -5.79 -5.36
C ALA A 33 -21.23 -6.47 -3.99
N THR A 34 -20.99 -5.67 -2.94
CA THR A 34 -20.81 -6.17 -1.56
C THR A 34 -20.92 -5.03 -0.55
N THR A 35 -20.95 -5.37 0.73
CA THR A 35 -20.90 -4.41 1.83
C THR A 35 -19.60 -4.58 2.62
N VAL A 36 -18.90 -3.47 2.89
CA VAL A 36 -17.64 -3.43 3.63
C VAL A 36 -17.62 -2.33 4.67
N VAL A 37 -16.79 -2.50 5.71
CA VAL A 37 -16.53 -1.48 6.74
C VAL A 37 -15.05 -1.19 6.80
N GLY A 38 -14.66 0.08 7.01
CA GLY A 38 -13.26 0.47 7.09
C GLY A 38 -13.06 1.90 7.51
N GLU A 39 -11.79 2.27 7.71
CA GLU A 39 -11.37 3.64 7.99
C GLU A 39 -11.27 4.44 6.69
N VAL A 40 -11.88 5.61 6.63
CA VAL A 40 -11.85 6.46 5.43
C VAL A 40 -10.65 7.40 5.48
N VAL A 41 -9.80 7.30 4.47
CA VAL A 41 -8.65 8.19 4.26
C VAL A 41 -8.75 8.85 2.89
N PHE A 42 -8.01 9.93 2.66
CA PHE A 42 -7.96 10.57 1.35
C PHE A 42 -6.53 10.65 0.82
N ASN A 43 -6.41 10.57 -0.49
CA ASN A 43 -5.15 10.74 -1.22
C ASN A 43 -5.29 11.92 -2.21
N THR A 44 -4.31 12.84 -2.18
CA THR A 44 -4.31 14.07 -2.99
C THR A 44 -3.45 14.00 -4.25
N SER A 45 -2.92 12.82 -4.57
CA SER A 45 -2.18 12.60 -5.82
C SER A 45 -3.07 12.82 -7.03
N LEU A 46 -2.54 13.49 -8.05
CA LEU A 46 -3.27 13.78 -9.28
C LEU A 46 -3.30 12.58 -10.25
N THR A 47 -2.38 11.65 -10.08
CA THR A 47 -2.18 10.45 -10.92
C THR A 47 -1.82 9.27 -10.04
N GLY A 48 -1.71 8.06 -10.62
CA GLY A 48 -1.20 6.89 -9.90
C GLY A 48 -2.25 6.20 -9.04
N TYR A 49 -3.49 6.16 -9.48
CA TYR A 49 -4.55 5.49 -8.71
C TYR A 49 -4.29 3.97 -8.59
N GLN A 50 -3.65 3.34 -9.58
CA GLN A 50 -3.31 1.91 -9.51
C GLN A 50 -2.26 1.66 -8.44
N GLU A 51 -1.23 2.48 -8.37
CA GLU A 51 -0.21 2.45 -7.34
C GLU A 51 -0.83 2.65 -5.94
N VAL A 52 -1.81 3.56 -5.82
CA VAL A 52 -2.52 3.79 -4.56
C VAL A 52 -3.35 2.58 -4.12
N ILE A 53 -4.15 1.99 -5.02
CA ILE A 53 -5.00 0.85 -4.65
C ILE A 53 -4.22 -0.44 -4.39
N THR A 54 -3.00 -0.56 -4.93
CA THR A 54 -2.12 -1.70 -4.72
C THR A 54 -1.05 -1.48 -3.64
N ASP A 55 -0.98 -0.28 -3.03
CA ASP A 55 -0.06 0.02 -1.92
C ASP A 55 -0.53 -0.67 -0.63
N PRO A 56 0.27 -1.60 -0.06
CA PRO A 56 -0.08 -2.28 1.18
C PRO A 56 -0.32 -1.37 2.39
N SER A 57 0.20 -0.14 2.35
CA SER A 57 -0.02 0.86 3.41
C SER A 57 -1.49 1.21 3.63
N TYR A 58 -2.37 0.95 2.63
CA TYR A 58 -3.80 1.20 2.73
C TYR A 58 -4.63 -0.02 3.18
N ARG A 59 -3.98 -1.07 3.69
CA ARG A 59 -4.70 -2.26 4.19
C ARG A 59 -5.71 -1.87 5.28
N GLY A 60 -6.97 -2.30 5.09
CA GLY A 60 -8.08 -1.97 6.01
C GLY A 60 -8.72 -0.59 5.78
N GLN A 61 -8.27 0.19 4.82
CA GLN A 61 -8.73 1.56 4.57
C GLN A 61 -9.56 1.68 3.30
N MET A 62 -10.57 2.54 3.34
CA MET A 62 -11.33 3.03 2.19
C MET A 62 -10.65 4.30 1.69
N VAL A 63 -10.17 4.32 0.45
CA VAL A 63 -9.39 5.43 -0.08
C VAL A 63 -10.24 6.36 -0.93
N CYS A 64 -10.35 7.61 -0.50
CA CYS A 64 -10.96 8.68 -1.27
C CYS A 64 -9.91 9.39 -2.13
N MET A 65 -10.01 9.23 -3.46
CA MET A 65 -9.17 10.00 -4.38
C MET A 65 -9.74 11.41 -4.57
N THR A 66 -8.89 12.43 -4.36
CA THR A 66 -9.34 13.83 -4.54
C THR A 66 -9.29 14.29 -5.99
N VAL A 67 -8.56 13.59 -6.85
CA VAL A 67 -8.59 13.80 -8.30
C VAL A 67 -9.97 13.47 -8.85
N THR A 68 -10.45 14.29 -9.77
CA THR A 68 -11.83 14.20 -10.25
C THR A 68 -12.09 13.02 -11.18
N HIS A 69 -11.09 12.55 -11.90
CA HIS A 69 -11.23 11.53 -12.94
C HIS A 69 -10.27 10.37 -12.73
N VAL A 70 -10.80 9.18 -12.57
CA VAL A 70 -10.07 7.94 -12.25
C VAL A 70 -10.49 6.83 -13.23
N GLY A 71 -9.60 5.89 -13.54
CA GLY A 71 -9.90 4.74 -14.40
C GLY A 71 -9.59 4.92 -15.88
N ASN A 72 -9.28 6.15 -16.33
CA ASN A 72 -9.01 6.46 -17.73
C ASN A 72 -7.76 5.78 -18.30
N THR A 73 -6.76 5.48 -17.48
CA THR A 73 -5.55 4.75 -17.90
C THR A 73 -5.70 3.23 -17.82
N GLY A 74 -6.81 2.74 -17.24
CA GLY A 74 -7.01 1.31 -16.99
C GLY A 74 -6.06 0.73 -15.97
N ILE A 75 -5.88 -0.57 -15.99
CA ILE A 75 -4.96 -1.34 -15.15
C ILE A 75 -3.93 -2.04 -16.04
N ASN A 76 -2.69 -2.06 -15.60
CA ASN A 76 -1.59 -2.74 -16.28
C ASN A 76 -0.67 -3.47 -15.27
N ALA A 77 0.19 -4.35 -15.74
CA ALA A 77 1.06 -5.17 -14.88
C ALA A 77 2.25 -4.39 -14.27
N GLU A 78 2.64 -3.28 -14.88
CA GLU A 78 3.87 -2.55 -14.52
C GLU A 78 3.65 -1.59 -13.35
N ASP A 79 2.45 -0.98 -13.25
CA ASP A 79 2.14 0.07 -12.28
C ASP A 79 1.60 -0.52 -10.96
N THR A 80 1.76 -1.82 -10.71
CA THR A 80 1.39 -2.45 -9.44
C THR A 80 2.48 -2.27 -8.39
N GLU A 81 2.05 -1.98 -7.16
CA GLU A 81 2.95 -1.88 -6.00
C GLU A 81 2.95 -3.12 -5.10
N SER A 82 2.01 -4.04 -5.33
CA SER A 82 1.96 -5.38 -4.73
C SER A 82 1.15 -6.34 -5.61
N ASP A 83 1.07 -7.62 -5.24
CA ASP A 83 0.47 -8.68 -6.05
C ASP A 83 -1.06 -8.54 -6.22
N ARG A 84 -1.70 -7.70 -5.44
CA ARG A 84 -3.16 -7.46 -5.46
C ARG A 84 -3.51 -6.07 -4.91
N PRO A 85 -4.75 -5.57 -5.15
CA PRO A 85 -5.22 -4.39 -4.45
C PRO A 85 -5.30 -4.65 -2.94
N GLN A 86 -5.00 -3.62 -2.16
CA GLN A 86 -4.89 -3.71 -0.69
C GLN A 86 -5.97 -2.91 0.03
N ILE A 87 -6.60 -1.98 -0.67
CA ILE A 87 -7.67 -1.13 -0.10
C ILE A 87 -8.94 -1.92 0.20
N THR A 88 -9.73 -1.45 1.16
CA THR A 88 -11.05 -2.01 1.47
C THR A 88 -12.12 -1.55 0.48
N ALA A 89 -12.05 -0.29 0.04
CA ALA A 89 -12.95 0.28 -0.96
C ALA A 89 -12.31 1.49 -1.65
N LEU A 90 -12.79 1.82 -2.86
CA LEU A 90 -12.36 3.00 -3.59
C LEU A 90 -13.51 4.03 -3.67
N ILE A 91 -13.21 5.28 -3.31
CA ILE A 91 -14.16 6.38 -3.28
C ILE A 91 -13.66 7.46 -4.25
N VAL A 92 -14.43 7.78 -5.28
CA VAL A 92 -14.02 8.71 -6.34
C VAL A 92 -15.14 9.67 -6.74
N ARG A 93 -14.76 10.77 -7.36
CA ARG A 93 -15.73 11.70 -7.95
C ARG A 93 -16.37 11.11 -9.21
N GLU A 94 -15.53 10.55 -10.09
CA GLU A 94 -15.96 10.00 -11.38
C GLU A 94 -15.04 8.84 -11.80
N VAL A 95 -15.65 7.76 -12.30
CA VAL A 95 -14.94 6.65 -12.94
C VAL A 95 -15.08 6.77 -14.44
N SER A 96 -13.96 6.75 -15.16
CA SER A 96 -13.97 6.75 -16.62
C SER A 96 -14.61 5.47 -17.16
N PRO A 97 -15.63 5.59 -18.02
CA PRO A 97 -16.22 4.43 -18.68
C PRO A 97 -15.32 3.89 -19.82
N VAL A 98 -14.30 4.65 -20.21
CA VAL A 98 -13.42 4.33 -21.34
C VAL A 98 -11.97 4.30 -20.85
N VAL A 99 -11.28 3.22 -21.20
CA VAL A 99 -9.83 3.09 -21.04
C VAL A 99 -9.15 3.58 -22.31
N SER A 100 -8.20 4.51 -22.18
CA SER A 100 -7.52 5.17 -23.29
C SER A 100 -5.99 5.10 -23.20
N ASN A 101 -5.46 4.02 -22.64
CA ASN A 101 -4.01 3.79 -22.54
C ASN A 101 -3.65 2.46 -23.24
N TRP A 102 -2.63 2.49 -24.09
CA TRP A 102 -2.13 1.34 -24.81
C TRP A 102 -1.57 0.21 -23.92
N ARG A 103 -1.14 0.54 -22.69
CA ARG A 103 -0.64 -0.45 -21.70
C ARG A 103 -1.76 -1.15 -20.93
N ALA A 104 -3.00 -0.67 -21.05
CA ALA A 104 -4.09 -1.20 -20.25
C ALA A 104 -4.47 -2.63 -20.68
N ASN A 105 -4.58 -3.50 -19.71
CA ASN A 105 -5.02 -4.89 -19.86
C ASN A 105 -6.50 -5.07 -19.51
N GLU A 106 -7.01 -4.26 -18.58
CA GLU A 106 -8.40 -4.31 -18.10
C GLU A 106 -8.86 -2.95 -17.57
N THR A 107 -10.18 -2.81 -17.33
CA THR A 107 -10.76 -1.64 -16.69
C THR A 107 -10.55 -1.66 -15.19
N LEU A 108 -10.57 -0.49 -14.54
CA LEU A 108 -10.55 -0.39 -13.09
C LEU A 108 -11.74 -1.14 -12.44
N HIS A 109 -12.93 -1.07 -13.06
CA HIS A 109 -14.13 -1.78 -12.58
C HIS A 109 -13.88 -3.29 -12.51
N ASN A 110 -13.47 -3.92 -13.61
CA ASN A 110 -13.26 -5.38 -13.68
C ASN A 110 -12.16 -5.83 -12.71
N TYR A 111 -11.10 -5.03 -12.60
CA TYR A 111 -10.02 -5.30 -11.66
C TYR A 111 -10.51 -5.35 -10.21
N LEU A 112 -11.24 -4.33 -9.78
CA LEU A 112 -11.78 -4.28 -8.42
C LEU A 112 -12.84 -5.37 -8.18
N GLU A 113 -13.72 -5.62 -9.16
CA GLU A 113 -14.72 -6.70 -9.09
C GLU A 113 -14.07 -8.06 -8.90
N ARG A 114 -13.04 -8.37 -9.68
CA ARG A 114 -12.28 -9.63 -9.61
C ARG A 114 -11.66 -9.88 -8.23
N TYR A 115 -11.29 -8.81 -7.51
CA TYR A 115 -10.72 -8.90 -6.17
C TYR A 115 -11.75 -8.68 -5.05
N GLY A 116 -13.04 -8.57 -5.38
CA GLY A 116 -14.10 -8.40 -4.38
C GLY A 116 -14.10 -7.02 -3.70
N ILE A 117 -13.52 -5.99 -4.34
CA ILE A 117 -13.42 -4.64 -3.78
C ILE A 117 -14.52 -3.75 -4.35
N PRO A 118 -15.38 -3.18 -3.50
CA PRO A 118 -16.41 -2.24 -3.92
C PRO A 118 -15.86 -0.84 -4.15
N GLY A 119 -16.57 -0.06 -4.95
CA GLY A 119 -16.32 1.36 -5.11
C GLY A 119 -17.58 2.18 -5.21
N ILE A 120 -17.48 3.45 -4.85
CA ILE A 120 -18.55 4.45 -5.01
C ILE A 120 -18.04 5.65 -5.81
N SER A 121 -18.81 6.06 -6.80
CA SER A 121 -18.57 7.23 -7.63
C SER A 121 -19.78 8.18 -7.60
N GLU A 122 -19.65 9.33 -8.27
CA GLU A 122 -20.71 10.37 -8.37
C GLU A 122 -21.05 11.05 -7.03
N ILE A 123 -20.10 11.05 -6.07
CA ILE A 123 -20.24 11.75 -4.80
C ILE A 123 -19.35 13.01 -4.74
N ASP A 124 -19.64 13.89 -3.79
CA ASP A 124 -18.78 15.04 -3.49
C ASP A 124 -17.56 14.65 -2.66
N THR A 125 -16.49 14.19 -3.34
CA THR A 125 -15.22 13.82 -2.71
C THR A 125 -14.53 15.01 -2.04
N ARG A 126 -14.78 16.24 -2.50
CA ARG A 126 -14.25 17.45 -1.85
C ARG A 126 -14.92 17.68 -0.49
N ALA A 127 -16.24 17.53 -0.39
CA ALA A 127 -16.96 17.63 0.89
C ALA A 127 -16.49 16.55 1.85
N LEU A 128 -16.34 15.31 1.40
CA LEU A 128 -15.82 14.20 2.21
C LEU A 128 -14.39 14.49 2.71
N THR A 129 -13.47 14.91 1.83
CA THR A 129 -12.09 15.24 2.20
C THR A 129 -12.02 16.38 3.22
N ARG A 130 -12.83 17.43 3.06
CA ARG A 130 -12.91 18.53 4.04
C ARG A 130 -13.40 18.03 5.39
N ARG A 131 -14.42 17.17 5.40
CA ARG A 131 -14.95 16.58 6.63
C ARG A 131 -13.88 15.76 7.36
N LEU A 132 -13.14 14.90 6.67
CA LEU A 132 -12.05 14.11 7.24
C LEU A 132 -10.95 15.02 7.81
N ARG A 133 -10.60 16.10 7.11
CA ARG A 133 -9.62 17.06 7.59
C ARG A 133 -10.09 17.79 8.86
N ASP A 134 -11.37 18.15 8.93
CA ASP A 134 -11.92 18.91 10.03
C ASP A 134 -12.24 18.04 11.26
N LYS A 135 -12.74 16.82 11.06
CA LYS A 135 -13.15 15.89 12.13
C LYS A 135 -12.04 14.90 12.53
N GLY A 136 -11.14 14.56 11.62
CA GLY A 136 -10.18 13.48 11.74
C GLY A 136 -10.61 12.25 10.96
N LEU A 137 -9.92 11.14 11.20
CA LEU A 137 -10.27 9.85 10.63
C LEU A 137 -11.67 9.44 11.09
N LEU A 138 -12.45 8.91 10.15
CA LEU A 138 -13.81 8.41 10.42
C LEU A 138 -13.93 6.98 9.86
N HIS A 139 -14.61 6.14 10.61
CA HIS A 139 -15.04 4.83 10.09
C HIS A 139 -16.25 5.02 9.18
N ALA A 140 -16.42 4.12 8.24
CA ALA A 140 -17.57 4.12 7.35
C ALA A 140 -17.97 2.70 6.98
N ALA A 141 -19.24 2.53 6.60
CA ALA A 141 -19.75 1.36 5.91
C ALA A 141 -20.16 1.77 4.49
N LEU A 142 -19.76 0.97 3.49
CA LEU A 142 -20.11 1.12 2.08
C LEU A 142 -20.91 -0.11 1.64
N CYS A 143 -22.11 0.12 1.12
CA CYS A 143 -22.95 -0.91 0.50
C CYS A 143 -23.11 -0.61 -0.99
N THR A 144 -22.79 -1.59 -1.84
CA THR A 144 -22.90 -1.53 -3.31
C THR A 144 -23.81 -2.60 -3.87
N ASP A 145 -24.33 -3.49 -3.05
CA ASP A 145 -25.23 -4.60 -3.41
C ASP A 145 -26.70 -4.36 -3.02
N GLY A 146 -27.00 -3.22 -2.37
CA GLY A 146 -28.34 -2.85 -1.95
C GLY A 146 -28.93 -3.68 -0.80
N THR A 147 -28.11 -4.44 -0.07
CA THR A 147 -28.55 -5.36 0.99
C THR A 147 -28.83 -4.69 2.33
N HIS A 148 -28.34 -3.45 2.53
CA HIS A 148 -28.42 -2.73 3.81
C HIS A 148 -29.02 -1.34 3.68
N THR A 149 -29.78 -0.92 4.69
CA THR A 149 -30.28 0.44 4.85
C THR A 149 -29.20 1.37 5.39
N ALA A 150 -29.42 2.69 5.30
CA ALA A 150 -28.47 3.66 5.85
C ALA A 150 -28.33 3.54 7.38
N GLU A 151 -29.40 3.17 8.07
CA GLU A 151 -29.41 2.97 9.53
C GLU A 151 -28.54 1.75 9.92
N GLU A 152 -28.66 0.64 9.19
CA GLU A 152 -27.82 -0.56 9.42
C GLU A 152 -26.36 -0.26 9.14
N LEU A 153 -26.05 0.46 8.04
CA LEU A 153 -24.69 0.88 7.71
C LEU A 153 -24.10 1.80 8.78
N LEU A 154 -24.90 2.72 9.36
CA LEU A 154 -24.45 3.55 10.47
C LEU A 154 -24.08 2.70 11.69
N GLN A 155 -24.93 1.72 12.04
CA GLN A 155 -24.64 0.80 13.15
C GLN A 155 -23.35 0.02 12.90
N MET A 156 -23.11 -0.47 11.67
CA MET A 156 -21.89 -1.17 11.30
C MET A 156 -20.65 -0.27 11.43
N ALA A 157 -20.75 0.99 10.94
CA ALA A 157 -19.64 1.94 11.02
C ALA A 157 -19.29 2.35 12.46
N VAL A 158 -20.31 2.48 13.32
CA VAL A 158 -20.11 2.82 14.75
C VAL A 158 -19.58 1.64 15.56
N ALA A 159 -20.04 0.43 15.26
CA ALA A 159 -19.64 -0.79 15.99
C ALA A 159 -18.24 -1.29 15.60
N TRP A 160 -17.66 -0.79 14.49
CA TRP A 160 -16.36 -1.25 14.03
C TRP A 160 -15.23 -0.74 14.94
N GLU A 161 -14.38 -1.67 15.39
CA GLU A 161 -13.30 -1.39 16.37
C GLU A 161 -12.13 -0.57 15.84
N GLY A 162 -12.07 -0.35 14.52
CA GLY A 162 -10.97 0.39 13.87
C GLY A 162 -9.72 -0.44 13.63
N LEU A 163 -8.63 0.25 13.30
CA LEU A 163 -7.33 -0.34 12.98
C LEU A 163 -6.28 -0.16 14.08
N ASP A 164 -6.58 0.62 15.12
CA ASP A 164 -5.64 0.96 16.18
C ASP A 164 -5.20 -0.30 16.96
N GLY A 165 -3.88 -0.47 17.11
CA GLY A 165 -3.30 -1.61 17.80
C GLY A 165 -3.36 -2.96 17.08
N ARG A 166 -3.96 -3.02 15.87
CA ARG A 166 -3.97 -4.24 15.05
C ARG A 166 -2.64 -4.42 14.35
N ASP A 167 -2.16 -5.65 14.31
CA ASP A 167 -0.99 -6.04 13.50
C ASP A 167 -1.43 -6.31 12.05
N LEU A 168 -1.53 -5.25 11.25
CA LEU A 168 -1.87 -5.34 9.83
C LEU A 168 -0.66 -5.77 8.98
N VAL A 169 0.55 -5.68 9.51
CA VAL A 169 1.77 -6.08 8.82
C VAL A 169 1.74 -7.58 8.51
N ARG A 170 1.23 -8.41 9.41
CA ARG A 170 1.08 -9.85 9.19
C ARG A 170 0.14 -10.21 8.03
N GLU A 171 -0.75 -9.32 7.65
CA GLU A 171 -1.68 -9.55 6.54
C GLU A 171 -1.05 -9.26 5.16
N VAL A 172 0.06 -8.52 5.14
CA VAL A 172 0.68 -8.01 3.90
C VAL A 172 2.12 -8.45 3.69
N THR A 173 2.82 -8.89 4.74
CA THR A 173 4.21 -9.36 4.67
C THR A 173 4.33 -10.65 3.84
N CYS A 174 5.47 -10.84 3.20
CA CYS A 174 5.77 -12.12 2.53
C CYS A 174 5.84 -13.27 3.54
N GLN A 175 5.51 -14.47 3.09
CA GLN A 175 5.57 -15.68 3.93
C GLN A 175 6.96 -16.28 3.98
N GLU A 176 7.75 -16.10 2.92
CA GLU A 176 9.09 -16.66 2.75
C GLU A 176 10.05 -15.60 2.24
N THR A 177 11.32 -15.76 2.59
CA THR A 177 12.39 -14.91 2.07
C THR A 177 12.52 -15.09 0.55
N TYR A 178 12.70 -14.00 -0.19
CA TYR A 178 12.89 -14.05 -1.63
C TYR A 178 13.93 -13.00 -2.11
N ASN A 179 14.48 -13.21 -3.29
CA ASN A 179 15.32 -12.23 -3.96
C ASN A 179 14.49 -11.42 -4.95
N TRP A 180 14.83 -10.14 -5.10
CA TRP A 180 14.25 -9.29 -6.14
C TRP A 180 15.28 -9.12 -7.26
N ILE A 181 14.99 -9.69 -8.44
CA ILE A 181 15.88 -9.68 -9.60
C ILE A 181 15.10 -9.23 -10.83
N ASP A 182 15.64 -8.28 -11.59
CA ASP A 182 15.07 -7.77 -12.85
C ASP A 182 13.57 -7.39 -12.75
N GLY A 183 13.18 -6.81 -11.62
CA GLY A 183 11.81 -6.38 -11.38
C GLY A 183 10.85 -7.49 -10.97
N THR A 184 11.33 -8.70 -10.66
CA THR A 184 10.51 -9.86 -10.29
C THR A 184 10.98 -10.52 -9.00
N LYS A 185 10.07 -11.24 -8.35
CA LYS A 185 10.37 -12.11 -7.21
C LYS A 185 11.01 -13.41 -7.73
N VAL A 186 12.14 -13.78 -7.14
CA VAL A 186 12.83 -15.05 -7.41
C VAL A 186 13.01 -15.78 -6.08
N GLU A 187 12.73 -17.07 -6.06
CA GLU A 187 12.91 -17.91 -4.88
C GLU A 187 14.32 -17.76 -4.31
N TRP A 188 14.39 -17.56 -3.00
CA TRP A 188 15.66 -17.43 -2.31
C TRP A 188 16.35 -18.78 -2.23
N THR A 189 17.58 -18.83 -2.71
CA THR A 189 18.45 -19.98 -2.51
C THR A 189 19.62 -19.56 -1.62
N PRO A 190 19.97 -20.34 -0.57
CA PRO A 190 21.17 -20.06 0.21
C PRO A 190 22.38 -20.01 -0.72
N VAL A 191 23.14 -18.92 -0.67
CA VAL A 191 24.46 -18.89 -1.32
C VAL A 191 25.30 -19.88 -0.54
N SER A 192 25.43 -21.11 -1.05
CA SER A 192 26.43 -22.03 -0.54
C SER A 192 27.78 -21.30 -0.62
N SER A 193 28.49 -21.22 0.51
CA SER A 193 29.85 -20.68 0.60
C SER A 193 30.81 -21.53 -0.25
N GLY A 194 30.78 -21.35 -1.55
CA GLY A 194 31.56 -22.13 -2.48
C GLY A 194 31.17 -21.86 -3.92
N LYS A 195 31.86 -20.93 -4.54
CA LYS A 195 31.84 -20.55 -5.93
C LYS A 195 30.61 -19.78 -6.42
N ALA A 196 30.75 -18.45 -6.39
CA ALA A 196 30.09 -17.64 -7.39
C ALA A 196 30.30 -18.26 -8.78
N ALA A 197 29.25 -18.38 -9.58
CA ALA A 197 29.36 -18.75 -10.97
C ALA A 197 30.42 -17.84 -11.59
N GLU A 198 31.46 -18.42 -12.17
CA GLU A 198 32.55 -17.64 -12.77
C GLU A 198 31.98 -16.74 -13.87
N PRO A 199 32.21 -15.42 -13.80
CA PRO A 199 31.81 -14.53 -14.86
C PRO A 199 32.67 -14.87 -16.10
N THR A 200 32.04 -15.31 -17.15
CA THR A 200 32.65 -15.45 -18.46
C THR A 200 32.82 -14.08 -19.09
N SER A 201 33.70 -13.27 -18.59
CA SER A 201 34.48 -12.21 -19.24
C SER A 201 35.18 -11.34 -18.19
N SER A 202 36.40 -10.95 -18.47
CA SER A 202 37.29 -10.10 -17.69
C SER A 202 36.79 -8.65 -17.56
N GLN A 203 35.76 -8.43 -16.75
CA GLN A 203 35.49 -7.16 -16.14
C GLN A 203 35.55 -7.36 -14.62
N GLU A 204 36.29 -6.52 -13.93
CA GLU A 204 36.37 -6.50 -12.48
C GLU A 204 34.96 -6.66 -11.93
N ALA A 205 34.69 -7.77 -11.21
CA ALA A 205 33.40 -8.03 -10.58
C ALA A 205 33.21 -6.94 -9.53
N THR A 206 32.57 -5.84 -9.90
CA THR A 206 32.16 -4.78 -8.96
C THR A 206 31.25 -5.46 -7.95
N HIS A 207 31.68 -5.53 -6.70
CA HIS A 207 30.91 -6.08 -5.60
C HIS A 207 29.61 -5.26 -5.49
N MET A 208 28.49 -5.87 -5.92
CA MET A 208 27.18 -5.24 -5.76
C MET A 208 26.72 -5.41 -4.31
N PRO A 209 26.56 -4.31 -3.53
CA PRO A 209 26.16 -4.41 -2.12
C PRO A 209 24.83 -5.12 -1.94
N LEU A 210 24.72 -5.94 -0.89
CA LEU A 210 23.49 -6.63 -0.53
C LEU A 210 22.67 -5.78 0.46
N VAL A 211 21.44 -5.47 0.09
CA VAL A 211 20.46 -4.90 1.00
C VAL A 211 19.46 -5.98 1.40
N VAL A 212 19.33 -6.22 2.71
CA VAL A 212 18.24 -7.03 3.24
C VAL A 212 17.09 -6.11 3.61
N ALA A 213 15.93 -6.32 2.97
CA ALA A 213 14.74 -5.51 3.13
C ALA A 213 13.69 -6.26 3.95
N TYR A 214 13.27 -5.70 5.10
CA TYR A 214 12.09 -6.18 5.82
C TYR A 214 10.81 -5.80 5.08
N ASP A 215 9.96 -6.78 4.84
CA ASP A 215 8.66 -6.59 4.22
C ASP A 215 7.58 -6.32 5.28
N PHE A 216 7.37 -5.05 5.57
CA PHE A 216 6.21 -4.60 6.37
C PHE A 216 4.99 -4.27 5.50
N GLY A 217 5.03 -4.59 4.22
CA GLY A 217 4.10 -4.20 3.17
C GLY A 217 4.84 -3.38 2.11
N ILE A 218 5.95 -3.93 1.60
CA ILE A 218 6.87 -3.23 0.71
C ILE A 218 6.24 -2.97 -0.66
N LYS A 219 6.39 -1.75 -1.16
CA LYS A 219 6.01 -1.42 -2.54
C LYS A 219 7.04 -1.92 -3.52
N HIS A 220 6.58 -2.55 -4.61
CA HIS A 220 7.45 -3.08 -5.65
C HIS A 220 8.37 -2.01 -6.25
N ASN A 221 7.90 -0.75 -6.37
CA ASN A 221 8.73 0.31 -6.90
C ASN A 221 9.95 0.64 -6.01
N ILE A 222 9.86 0.43 -4.70
CA ILE A 222 11.01 0.56 -3.81
C ILE A 222 12.09 -0.46 -4.19
N LEU A 223 11.69 -1.71 -4.39
CA LEU A 223 12.61 -2.78 -4.81
C LEU A 223 13.22 -2.51 -6.20
N ARG A 224 12.39 -2.06 -7.15
CA ARG A 224 12.85 -1.63 -8.48
C ARG A 224 13.88 -0.50 -8.39
N ARG A 225 13.66 0.48 -7.49
CA ARG A 225 14.59 1.60 -7.30
C ARG A 225 15.91 1.15 -6.66
N LEU A 226 15.88 0.29 -5.65
CA LEU A 226 17.09 -0.26 -5.03
C LEU A 226 17.93 -1.01 -6.09
N THR A 227 17.35 -1.92 -6.85
CA THR A 227 18.08 -2.67 -7.88
C THR A 227 18.55 -1.78 -9.02
N SER A 228 17.79 -0.77 -9.44
CA SER A 228 18.23 0.18 -10.48
C SER A 228 19.44 1.03 -10.07
N HIS A 229 19.78 1.09 -8.78
CA HIS A 229 20.98 1.74 -8.26
C HIS A 229 22.12 0.75 -8.01
N GLY A 230 22.05 -0.46 -8.57
CA GLY A 230 23.12 -1.46 -8.50
C GLY A 230 23.18 -2.21 -7.16
N LEU A 231 22.08 -2.28 -6.42
CA LEU A 231 22.01 -3.04 -5.19
C LEU A 231 21.38 -4.41 -5.44
N ARG A 232 21.90 -5.45 -4.81
CA ARG A 232 21.21 -6.73 -4.68
C ARG A 232 20.20 -6.62 -3.54
N VAL A 233 19.02 -7.18 -3.72
CA VAL A 233 17.96 -7.08 -2.71
C VAL A 233 17.42 -8.45 -2.34
N THR A 234 17.52 -8.79 -1.06
CA THR A 234 16.86 -9.94 -0.45
C THR A 234 15.77 -9.41 0.48
N VAL A 235 14.54 -9.87 0.28
CA VAL A 235 13.37 -9.45 1.08
C VAL A 235 13.05 -10.54 2.08
N VAL A 236 12.88 -10.15 3.33
CA VAL A 236 12.58 -11.06 4.44
C VAL A 236 11.22 -10.72 5.07
N PRO A 237 10.50 -11.72 5.62
CA PRO A 237 9.28 -11.48 6.38
C PRO A 237 9.48 -10.47 7.53
N ALA A 238 8.42 -9.75 7.87
CA ALA A 238 8.42 -8.77 8.96
C ALA A 238 8.84 -9.35 10.31
N THR A 239 8.60 -10.63 10.52
CA THR A 239 8.89 -11.35 11.78
C THR A 239 10.27 -11.97 11.84
N THR A 240 11.12 -11.80 10.81
CA THR A 240 12.48 -12.37 10.78
C THR A 240 13.33 -11.79 11.90
N PRO A 241 13.92 -12.63 12.77
CA PRO A 241 14.79 -12.17 13.86
C PRO A 241 16.09 -11.55 13.35
N ALA A 242 16.66 -10.62 14.11
CA ALA A 242 17.93 -9.98 13.75
C ALA A 242 19.09 -10.95 13.46
N PRO A 243 19.31 -12.05 14.22
CA PRO A 243 20.37 -13.00 13.91
C PRO A 243 20.25 -13.67 12.54
N GLU A 244 19.03 -13.94 12.08
CA GLU A 244 18.79 -14.54 10.76
C GLU A 244 19.13 -13.53 9.64
N VAL A 245 18.78 -12.25 9.81
CA VAL A 245 19.15 -11.19 8.89
C VAL A 245 20.67 -11.02 8.83
N LEU A 246 21.34 -11.02 9.98
CA LEU A 246 22.80 -10.90 10.06
C LEU A 246 23.52 -12.09 9.43
N ALA A 247 22.94 -13.29 9.48
CA ALA A 247 23.49 -14.48 8.83
C ALA A 247 23.55 -14.35 7.29
N LEU A 248 22.73 -13.47 6.70
CA LEU A 248 22.77 -13.12 5.27
C LEU A 248 23.94 -12.19 4.92
N GLN A 249 24.66 -11.67 5.89
CA GLN A 249 25.79 -10.73 5.73
C GLN A 249 25.43 -9.49 4.89
N PRO A 250 24.41 -8.71 5.29
CA PRO A 250 23.99 -7.53 4.55
C PRO A 250 25.01 -6.39 4.63
N ASP A 251 25.19 -5.68 3.52
CA ASP A 251 25.90 -4.39 3.48
C ASP A 251 25.00 -3.23 3.92
N GLY A 252 23.69 -3.42 3.88
CA GLY A 252 22.67 -2.46 4.31
C GLY A 252 21.35 -3.12 4.68
N ILE A 253 20.57 -2.45 5.53
CA ILE A 253 19.26 -2.89 5.99
C ILE A 253 18.22 -1.87 5.54
N PHE A 254 17.15 -2.36 4.93
CA PHE A 254 16.03 -1.53 4.52
C PHE A 254 14.75 -1.94 5.26
N LEU A 255 14.06 -0.96 5.83
CA LEU A 255 12.80 -1.14 6.55
C LEU A 255 11.68 -0.50 5.72
N SER A 256 10.77 -1.31 5.20
CA SER A 256 9.80 -0.84 4.23
C SER A 256 8.68 0.02 4.83
N ASN A 257 7.89 0.62 3.94
CA ASN A 257 6.55 1.12 4.24
C ASN A 257 5.64 -0.03 4.68
N GLY A 258 4.49 0.29 5.24
CA GLY A 258 3.49 -0.70 5.63
C GLY A 258 2.27 -0.06 6.27
N PRO A 259 1.22 -0.86 6.53
CA PRO A 259 -0.02 -0.41 7.13
C PRO A 259 0.03 -0.36 8.66
N GLY A 260 -0.90 0.37 9.24
CA GLY A 260 -1.22 0.33 10.66
C GLY A 260 -0.33 1.19 11.55
N ASP A 261 -0.40 0.88 12.84
CA ASP A 261 0.34 1.58 13.88
C ASP A 261 1.65 0.83 14.18
N PRO A 262 2.81 1.52 14.20
CA PRO A 262 4.09 0.88 14.55
C PRO A 262 4.08 0.27 15.96
N ALA A 263 3.24 0.75 16.88
CA ALA A 263 3.07 0.13 18.20
C ALA A 263 2.43 -1.27 18.16
N GLY A 264 1.71 -1.59 17.07
CA GLY A 264 1.12 -2.92 16.84
C GLY A 264 2.12 -4.00 16.43
N VAL A 265 3.39 -3.61 16.12
CA VAL A 265 4.44 -4.52 15.66
C VAL A 265 5.69 -4.48 16.55
N PRO A 266 5.59 -4.78 17.86
CA PRO A 266 6.69 -4.65 18.80
C PRO A 266 7.89 -5.56 18.48
N TYR A 267 7.66 -6.71 17.85
CA TYR A 267 8.71 -7.63 17.39
C TYR A 267 9.64 -6.96 16.37
N ALA A 268 9.10 -6.12 15.48
CA ALA A 268 9.91 -5.41 14.50
C ALA A 268 10.81 -4.35 15.17
N ALA A 269 10.28 -3.60 16.15
CA ALA A 269 11.07 -2.63 16.90
C ALA A 269 12.20 -3.30 17.70
N GLN A 270 11.96 -4.51 18.25
CA GLN A 270 12.98 -5.28 18.93
C GLN A 270 14.08 -5.74 17.96
N ALA A 271 13.74 -6.37 16.85
CA ALA A 271 14.72 -6.82 15.85
C ALA A 271 15.54 -5.64 15.31
N VAL A 272 14.88 -4.50 15.02
CA VAL A 272 15.58 -3.29 14.53
C VAL A 272 16.53 -2.74 15.60
N ARG A 273 16.20 -2.77 16.88
CA ARG A 273 17.10 -2.34 17.95
C ARG A 273 18.40 -3.16 17.95
N GLU A 274 18.29 -4.48 17.84
CA GLU A 274 19.46 -5.39 17.78
C GLU A 274 20.30 -5.12 16.52
N LEU A 275 19.66 -4.87 15.37
CA LEU A 275 20.34 -4.54 14.12
C LEU A 275 21.08 -3.21 14.17
N LEU A 276 20.54 -2.18 14.83
CA LEU A 276 21.19 -0.87 14.96
C LEU A 276 22.47 -0.92 15.77
N GLU A 277 22.63 -1.88 16.70
CA GLU A 277 23.86 -2.09 17.46
C GLU A 277 25.04 -2.53 16.56
N THR A 278 24.77 -3.15 15.43
CA THR A 278 25.80 -3.63 14.48
C THR A 278 26.46 -2.53 13.67
N LYS A 279 25.86 -1.33 13.64
CA LYS A 279 26.28 -0.17 12.82
C LYS A 279 26.19 -0.41 11.31
N ILE A 280 25.51 -1.46 10.85
CA ILE A 280 25.18 -1.65 9.43
C ILE A 280 24.26 -0.49 9.01
N PRO A 281 24.53 0.19 7.88
CA PRO A 281 23.66 1.26 7.39
C PRO A 281 22.21 0.81 7.30
N THR A 282 21.32 1.52 8.00
CA THR A 282 19.90 1.17 8.09
C THR A 282 19.05 2.36 7.64
N PHE A 283 18.11 2.12 6.74
CA PHE A 283 17.21 3.14 6.22
C PHE A 283 15.76 2.66 6.28
N GLY A 284 14.84 3.53 6.70
CA GLY A 284 13.41 3.22 6.81
C GLY A 284 12.52 4.22 6.10
N ILE A 285 11.46 3.71 5.46
CA ILE A 285 10.41 4.53 4.81
C ILE A 285 9.10 4.35 5.56
N CYS A 286 8.39 5.46 5.87
CA CYS A 286 7.07 5.48 6.48
C CYS A 286 7.04 4.63 7.78
N LEU A 287 6.34 3.49 7.79
CA LEU A 287 6.31 2.58 8.93
C LEU A 287 7.71 2.16 9.39
N GLY A 288 8.61 1.83 8.45
CA GLY A 288 10.01 1.48 8.79
C GLY A 288 10.77 2.61 9.47
N HIS A 289 10.56 3.86 9.07
CA HIS A 289 11.11 5.04 9.77
C HIS A 289 10.56 5.17 11.19
N GLN A 290 9.24 4.95 11.37
CA GLN A 290 8.59 5.01 12.67
C GLN A 290 9.09 3.89 13.61
N ILE A 291 9.31 2.68 13.08
CA ILE A 291 9.89 1.55 13.82
C ILE A 291 11.31 1.87 14.28
N ILE A 292 12.15 2.53 13.45
CA ILE A 292 13.47 3.02 13.89
C ILE A 292 13.32 3.98 15.08
N GLY A 293 12.36 4.91 15.00
CA GLY A 293 12.09 5.83 16.11
C GLY A 293 11.76 5.10 17.41
N LEU A 294 10.89 4.09 17.36
CA LEU A 294 10.57 3.24 18.53
C LEU A 294 11.77 2.42 19.02
N ALA A 295 12.55 1.83 18.11
CA ALA A 295 13.75 1.07 18.45
C ALA A 295 14.79 1.91 19.21
N LEU A 296 14.89 3.19 18.90
CA LEU A 296 15.74 4.18 19.56
C LEU A 296 15.14 4.77 20.85
N GLY A 297 13.98 4.29 21.30
CA GLY A 297 13.30 4.77 22.52
C GLY A 297 12.42 5.99 22.31
N GLY A 298 12.13 6.38 21.06
CA GLY A 298 11.18 7.41 20.73
C GLY A 298 9.73 6.98 20.95
N GLN A 299 8.82 7.93 20.76
CA GLN A 299 7.38 7.69 20.85
C GLN A 299 6.71 8.11 19.55
N THR A 300 5.67 7.38 19.14
CA THR A 300 4.83 7.72 18.01
C THR A 300 3.46 8.20 18.50
N TYR A 301 2.78 9.01 17.68
CA TYR A 301 1.42 9.45 17.93
C TYR A 301 0.62 9.52 16.63
N LYS A 302 -0.66 9.25 16.71
CA LYS A 302 -1.54 9.28 15.54
C LYS A 302 -1.88 10.72 15.15
N LEU A 303 -1.66 11.08 13.90
CA LEU A 303 -2.10 12.36 13.36
C LEU A 303 -3.62 12.36 13.18
N LYS A 304 -4.24 13.55 13.24
CA LYS A 304 -5.69 13.73 13.18
C LYS A 304 -6.37 13.06 11.99
N PHE A 305 -5.72 13.06 10.82
CA PHE A 305 -6.23 12.45 9.57
C PHE A 305 -5.21 11.53 8.89
N GLY A 306 -4.26 11.01 9.68
CA GLY A 306 -3.19 10.13 9.19
C GLY A 306 -2.09 10.86 8.41
N HIS A 307 -1.21 10.09 7.82
CA HIS A 307 -0.09 10.58 7.02
C HIS A 307 -0.03 9.77 5.72
N HIS A 308 -0.76 10.23 4.71
CA HIS A 308 -0.93 9.54 3.44
C HIS A 308 -0.50 10.43 2.26
N GLY A 309 -0.13 9.79 1.15
CA GLY A 309 0.27 10.46 -0.09
C GLY A 309 1.76 10.76 -0.18
N GLY A 310 2.21 11.11 -1.39
CA GLY A 310 3.62 11.34 -1.73
C GLY A 310 4.08 12.79 -1.65
N ASN A 311 3.26 13.71 -1.18
CA ASN A 311 3.50 15.16 -1.22
C ASN A 311 3.75 15.79 0.16
N GLN A 312 4.27 15.01 1.10
CA GLN A 312 4.61 15.47 2.44
C GLN A 312 5.94 16.23 2.42
N PRO A 313 6.00 17.47 2.93
CA PRO A 313 7.24 18.23 2.97
C PRO A 313 8.22 17.65 4.00
N VAL A 314 9.47 17.47 3.59
CA VAL A 314 10.56 17.03 4.47
C VAL A 314 11.62 18.14 4.51
N ARG A 315 12.04 18.50 5.72
CA ARG A 315 13.11 19.48 5.92
C ARG A 315 14.39 18.80 6.41
N ASP A 316 15.44 18.86 5.60
CA ASP A 316 16.77 18.56 6.09
C ASP A 316 17.26 19.71 6.99
N ARG A 317 17.64 19.36 8.24
CA ARG A 317 18.14 20.36 9.20
C ARG A 317 19.64 20.65 9.05
N LYS A 318 20.37 19.87 8.25
CA LYS A 318 21.80 20.00 8.03
C LYS A 318 22.15 20.72 6.75
N SER A 319 21.35 20.57 5.70
CA SER A 319 21.53 21.32 4.47
C SER A 319 20.88 22.69 4.62
N VAL A 320 21.71 23.72 4.62
CA VAL A 320 21.27 25.11 4.47
C VAL A 320 21.15 25.36 2.98
N VAL A 321 19.96 25.26 2.43
CA VAL A 321 19.61 25.76 1.12
C VAL A 321 18.51 26.79 1.30
#